data_8ebabaa63d9fb1a164f70c4ac0a780ba
#
_entry.id   8ebabaa63d9fb1a164f70c4ac0a780ba
#
_cell.length_a   1.000
_cell.length_b   1.000
_cell.length_c   1.000
_cell.angle_alpha   90.00
_cell.angle_beta   90.00
_cell.angle_gamma   90.00
#
_symmetry.space_group_name_H-M   'P 1'
#
loop_
_entity.id
_entity.type
_entity.pdbx_description
1 polymer ?
#
loop_
_entity_poly.entity_id
_entity_poly.type
_entity_poly.pdbx_seq_one_letter_code
_entity_poly.pdbx_strand_id
1 'polypeptide(L)'
;MGKTLDEFKVEAQSEIDAEKPLYAQVNNERREFTDAEYDQAVLDRANYKLDEQDNGYIRARQEAFASIGDQLDQLYWDIDAGKLDKTGTWYKAIKKVKDDNPKPS
;
A
#
# COMPACT_ATOMS: atom_id res chain seq x y z
N MET A 1 -11.30 -11.92 -5.69
CA MET A 1 -10.52 -12.28 -4.49
C MET A 1 -9.04 -12.07 -4.71
N GLY A 2 -8.34 -11.61 -3.68
CA GLY A 2 -6.90 -11.39 -3.76
C GLY A 2 -6.11 -12.68 -3.61
N LYS A 3 -4.81 -12.59 -3.84
CA LYS A 3 -3.89 -13.71 -3.67
C LYS A 3 -3.64 -13.98 -2.19
N THR A 4 -3.34 -15.23 -1.88
CA THR A 4 -2.96 -15.65 -0.53
C THR A 4 -1.46 -15.43 -0.31
N LEU A 5 -1.02 -15.55 0.95
CA LEU A 5 0.41 -15.47 1.27
C LEU A 5 1.20 -16.54 0.51
N ASP A 6 0.66 -17.77 0.41
CA ASP A 6 1.34 -18.85 -0.31
C ASP A 6 1.52 -18.53 -1.80
N GLU A 7 0.53 -17.92 -2.42
CA GLU A 7 0.63 -17.49 -3.82
C GLU A 7 1.70 -16.39 -3.98
N PHE A 8 1.77 -15.46 -3.05
CA PHE A 8 2.82 -14.43 -3.05
C PHE A 8 4.20 -15.02 -2.79
N LYS A 9 4.30 -16.09 -1.98
CA LYS A 9 5.58 -16.79 -1.77
C LYS A 9 6.10 -17.39 -3.07
N VAL A 10 5.22 -17.98 -3.88
CA VAL A 10 5.60 -18.53 -5.19
C VAL A 10 6.14 -17.42 -6.11
N GLU A 11 5.44 -16.29 -6.16
CA GLU A 11 5.90 -15.14 -6.95
C GLU A 11 7.25 -14.61 -6.43
N ALA A 12 7.38 -14.44 -5.12
CA ALA A 12 8.60 -13.93 -4.50
C ALA A 12 9.78 -14.88 -4.72
N GLN A 13 9.54 -16.19 -4.64
CA GLN A 13 10.58 -17.19 -4.91
C GLN A 13 11.10 -17.06 -6.33
N SER A 14 10.21 -16.93 -7.29
CA SER A 14 10.60 -16.76 -8.70
C SER A 14 11.41 -15.48 -8.90
N GLU A 15 10.99 -14.37 -8.26
CA GLU A 15 11.69 -13.10 -8.35
C GLU A 15 13.07 -13.15 -7.72
N ILE A 16 13.18 -13.75 -6.53
CA ILE A 16 14.46 -13.91 -5.84
C ILE A 16 15.40 -14.82 -6.63
N ASP A 17 14.88 -15.90 -7.19
CA ASP A 17 15.68 -16.81 -8.02
C ASP A 17 16.26 -16.09 -9.24
N ALA A 18 15.49 -15.18 -9.84
CA ALA A 18 15.95 -14.37 -10.96
C ALA A 18 17.00 -13.32 -10.55
N GLU A 19 17.01 -12.92 -9.28
CA GLU A 19 17.95 -11.93 -8.75
C GLU A 19 19.23 -12.56 -8.20
N LYS A 20 19.27 -13.89 -8.04
CA LYS A 20 20.46 -14.57 -7.49
C LYS A 20 21.68 -14.40 -8.40
N PRO A 21 22.91 -14.36 -7.83
CA PRO A 21 23.17 -14.47 -6.38
C PRO A 21 22.97 -13.13 -5.63
N LEU A 22 22.51 -13.21 -4.38
CA LEU A 22 22.40 -12.06 -3.49
C LEU A 22 23.50 -12.17 -2.40
N TYR A 23 23.99 -11.02 -1.98
CA TYR A 23 25.13 -10.96 -1.06
C TYR A 23 24.79 -10.16 0.19
N ALA A 24 25.28 -10.64 1.33
CA ALA A 24 25.22 -9.91 2.59
C ALA A 24 26.63 -9.43 2.93
N GLN A 25 26.73 -8.28 3.57
CA GLN A 25 28.00 -7.76 4.05
C GLN A 25 28.05 -7.94 5.56
N VAL A 26 29.00 -8.77 6.04
CA VAL A 26 29.19 -9.09 7.44
C VAL A 26 30.66 -8.86 7.79
N ASN A 27 30.92 -8.02 8.79
CA ASN A 27 32.29 -7.71 9.24
C ASN A 27 33.19 -7.25 8.10
N ASN A 28 32.67 -6.41 7.20
CA ASN A 28 33.36 -5.89 6.02
C ASN A 28 33.68 -6.97 4.96
N GLU A 29 33.12 -8.17 5.11
CA GLU A 29 33.24 -9.22 4.10
C GLU A 29 31.91 -9.39 3.38
N ARG A 30 31.99 -9.54 2.06
CA ARG A 30 30.82 -9.79 1.22
C ARG A 30 30.69 -11.30 1.00
N ARG A 31 29.56 -11.87 1.35
CA ARG A 31 29.28 -13.27 1.09
C ARG A 31 27.89 -13.46 0.51
N GLU A 32 27.71 -14.54 -0.23
CA GLU A 32 26.39 -14.87 -0.75
C GLU A 32 25.45 -15.24 0.39
N PHE A 33 24.16 -14.95 0.20
CA PHE A 33 23.12 -15.36 1.15
C PHE A 33 23.15 -16.86 1.37
N THR A 34 22.91 -17.27 2.61
CA THR A 34 22.67 -18.68 2.93
C THR A 34 21.25 -19.04 2.52
N ASP A 35 20.96 -20.36 2.49
CA ASP A 35 19.59 -20.82 2.19
C ASP A 35 18.57 -20.22 3.14
N ALA A 36 18.88 -20.12 4.42
CA ALA A 36 18.00 -19.50 5.41
C ALA A 36 17.74 -18.02 5.10
N GLU A 37 18.76 -17.30 4.64
CA GLU A 37 18.61 -15.89 4.27
C GLU A 37 17.77 -15.72 3.02
N TYR A 38 17.92 -16.61 2.04
CA TYR A 38 17.06 -16.62 0.86
C TYR A 38 15.61 -16.91 1.24
N ASP A 39 15.37 -17.88 2.11
CA ASP A 39 14.02 -18.20 2.58
C ASP A 39 13.38 -17.02 3.29
N GLN A 40 14.14 -16.32 4.12
CA GLN A 40 13.65 -15.13 4.82
C GLN A 40 13.34 -14.00 3.83
N ALA A 41 14.17 -13.81 2.81
CA ALA A 41 13.93 -12.80 1.79
C ALA A 41 12.65 -13.07 1.01
N VAL A 42 12.38 -14.34 0.69
CA VAL A 42 11.14 -14.75 0.03
C VAL A 42 9.94 -14.45 0.92
N LEU A 43 10.02 -14.79 2.21
CA LEU A 43 8.94 -14.55 3.15
C LEU A 43 8.68 -13.05 3.32
N ASP A 44 9.73 -12.26 3.49
CA ASP A 44 9.60 -10.80 3.67
C ASP A 44 8.96 -10.16 2.44
N ARG A 45 9.37 -10.56 1.25
CA ARG A 45 8.80 -10.03 0.01
C ARG A 45 7.34 -10.45 -0.16
N ALA A 46 7.01 -11.69 0.18
CA ALA A 46 5.63 -12.19 0.13
C ALA A 46 4.72 -11.42 1.10
N ASN A 47 5.20 -11.19 2.33
CA ASN A 47 4.47 -10.41 3.32
C ASN A 47 4.26 -8.97 2.87
N TYR A 48 5.26 -8.36 2.24
CA TYR A 48 5.13 -7.00 1.69
C TYR A 48 4.04 -6.96 0.61
N LYS A 49 4.05 -7.93 -0.30
CA LYS A 49 3.05 -8.01 -1.37
C LYS A 49 1.63 -8.19 -0.81
N LEU A 50 1.49 -9.04 0.20
CA LEU A 50 0.20 -9.25 0.86
C LEU A 50 -0.29 -7.97 1.54
N ASP A 51 0.60 -7.28 2.25
CA ASP A 51 0.26 -6.00 2.90
C ASP A 51 -0.16 -4.96 1.86
N GLU A 52 0.55 -4.85 0.74
CA GLU A 52 0.18 -3.93 -0.33
C GLU A 52 -1.20 -4.26 -0.90
N GLN A 53 -1.51 -5.54 -1.06
CA GLN A 53 -2.83 -5.96 -1.54
C GLN A 53 -3.94 -5.58 -0.56
N ASP A 54 -3.73 -5.84 0.74
CA ASP A 54 -4.76 -5.68 1.75
C ASP A 54 -4.89 -4.24 2.25
N ASN A 55 -3.77 -3.52 2.35
CA ASN A 55 -3.69 -2.21 3.01
C ASN A 55 -3.17 -1.08 2.13
N GLY A 56 -2.76 -1.37 0.90
CA GLY A 56 -2.24 -0.35 -0.02
C GLY A 56 -3.24 0.77 -0.29
N TYR A 57 -4.55 0.47 -0.26
CA TYR A 57 -5.59 1.47 -0.44
C TYR A 57 -5.54 2.57 0.63
N ILE A 58 -5.07 2.24 1.83
CA ILE A 58 -4.95 3.20 2.93
C ILE A 58 -3.94 4.27 2.56
N ARG A 59 -2.76 3.85 2.09
CA ARG A 59 -1.72 4.78 1.64
C ARG A 59 -2.19 5.63 0.46
N ALA A 60 -2.81 5.00 -0.53
CA ALA A 60 -3.33 5.70 -1.70
C ALA A 60 -4.38 6.73 -1.32
N ARG A 61 -5.26 6.41 -0.38
CA ARG A 61 -6.26 7.35 0.12
C ARG A 61 -5.61 8.51 0.86
N GLN A 62 -4.60 8.23 1.71
CA GLN A 62 -3.89 9.27 2.46
C GLN A 62 -3.22 10.27 1.54
N GLU A 63 -2.60 9.79 0.45
CA GLU A 63 -1.95 10.65 -0.54
C GLU A 63 -2.96 11.46 -1.36
N ALA A 64 -4.13 10.88 -1.64
CA ALA A 64 -5.14 11.52 -2.48
C ALA A 64 -6.06 12.47 -1.71
N PHE A 65 -6.20 12.31 -0.39
CA PHE A 65 -7.01 13.24 0.41
C PHE A 65 -6.36 14.61 0.45
N ALA A 66 -7.18 15.64 0.33
CA ALA A 66 -6.73 17.01 0.53
C ALA A 66 -6.19 17.20 1.94
N SER A 67 -5.36 18.22 2.14
CA SER A 67 -4.86 18.58 3.47
C SER A 67 -6.03 18.86 4.43
N ILE A 68 -5.78 18.75 5.71
CA ILE A 68 -6.82 19.03 6.73
C ILE A 68 -7.33 20.48 6.57
N GLY A 69 -6.42 21.43 6.30
CA GLY A 69 -6.82 22.81 6.07
C GLY A 69 -7.77 22.97 4.89
N ASP A 70 -7.45 22.32 3.77
CA ASP A 70 -8.30 22.37 2.59
C ASP A 70 -9.64 21.70 2.83
N GLN A 71 -9.66 20.57 3.55
CA GLN A 71 -10.90 19.89 3.89
C GLN A 71 -11.80 20.74 4.79
N LEU A 72 -11.24 21.42 5.77
CA LEU A 72 -11.98 22.33 6.65
C LEU A 72 -12.56 23.50 5.87
N ASP A 73 -11.79 24.03 4.90
CA ASP A 73 -12.27 25.12 4.05
C ASP A 73 -13.45 24.66 3.18
N GLN A 74 -13.34 23.48 2.57
CA GLN A 74 -14.44 22.90 1.80
C GLN A 74 -15.67 22.70 2.65
N LEU A 75 -15.50 22.20 3.88
CA LEU A 75 -16.60 22.00 4.81
C LEU A 75 -17.25 23.33 5.21
N TYR A 76 -16.44 24.36 5.46
CA TYR A 76 -16.95 25.71 5.78
C TYR A 76 -17.86 26.23 4.66
N TRP A 77 -17.41 26.15 3.42
CA TRP A 77 -18.21 26.64 2.28
C TRP A 77 -19.46 25.80 2.05
N ASP A 78 -19.39 24.51 2.30
CA ASP A 78 -20.57 23.63 2.21
C ASP A 78 -21.62 23.99 3.26
N ILE A 79 -21.20 24.28 4.48
CA ILE A 79 -22.10 24.74 5.55
C ILE A 79 -22.72 26.07 5.17
N ASP A 80 -21.92 27.02 4.69
CA ASP A 80 -22.40 28.34 4.29
C ASP A 80 -23.43 28.25 3.17
N ALA A 81 -23.25 27.32 2.24
CA ALA A 81 -24.16 27.10 1.13
C ALA A 81 -25.36 26.20 1.47
N GLY A 82 -25.42 25.67 2.69
CA GLY A 82 -26.48 24.74 3.11
C GLY A 82 -26.38 23.35 2.48
N LYS A 83 -25.16 22.94 2.09
CA LYS A 83 -24.91 21.66 1.38
C LYS A 83 -24.12 20.67 2.22
N LEU A 84 -24.46 20.54 3.50
CA LEU A 84 -23.80 19.58 4.38
C LEU A 84 -24.45 18.21 4.23
N ASP A 85 -24.45 17.70 2.99
CA ASP A 85 -25.04 16.43 2.62
C ASP A 85 -24.24 15.84 1.45
N LYS A 86 -24.80 14.83 0.77
CA LYS A 86 -24.14 14.15 -0.36
C LYS A 86 -23.97 15.04 -1.60
N THR A 87 -24.56 16.22 -1.63
CA THR A 87 -24.40 17.16 -2.75
C THR A 87 -23.27 18.15 -2.51
N GLY A 88 -22.68 18.20 -1.31
CA GLY A 88 -21.63 19.14 -0.97
C GLY A 88 -20.26 18.77 -1.57
N THR A 89 -19.43 19.77 -1.70
CA THR A 89 -18.08 19.62 -2.29
C THR A 89 -17.20 18.69 -1.44
N TRP A 90 -17.25 18.86 -0.12
CA TRP A 90 -16.45 18.06 0.80
C TRP A 90 -16.80 16.57 0.68
N TYR A 91 -18.10 16.25 0.74
CA TYR A 91 -18.56 14.86 0.61
C TYR A 91 -18.12 14.26 -0.74
N LYS A 92 -18.33 14.99 -1.83
CA LYS A 92 -17.97 14.51 -3.17
C LYS A 92 -16.48 14.28 -3.32
N ALA A 93 -15.65 15.16 -2.78
CA ALA A 93 -14.19 15.02 -2.83
C ALA A 93 -13.73 13.78 -2.07
N ILE A 94 -14.25 13.55 -0.86
CA ILE A 94 -13.92 12.36 -0.06
C ILE A 94 -14.41 11.09 -0.75
N LYS A 95 -15.63 11.11 -1.27
CA LYS A 95 -16.20 9.96 -1.97
C LYS A 95 -15.37 9.58 -3.19
N LYS A 96 -14.92 10.58 -3.97
CA LYS A 96 -14.09 10.33 -5.15
C LYS A 96 -12.81 9.62 -4.78
N VAL A 97 -12.12 10.06 -3.72
CA VAL A 97 -10.88 9.41 -3.26
C VAL A 97 -11.15 7.97 -2.86
N LYS A 98 -12.25 7.72 -2.14
CA LYS A 98 -12.61 6.35 -1.71
C LYS A 98 -12.99 5.46 -2.88
N ASP A 99 -13.69 6.00 -3.87
CA ASP A 99 -14.09 5.24 -5.07
C ASP A 99 -12.89 4.93 -5.96
N ASP A 100 -11.94 5.87 -6.08
CA ASP A 100 -10.72 5.67 -6.86
C ASP A 100 -9.73 4.71 -6.18
N ASN A 101 -9.82 4.56 -4.86
CA ASN A 101 -8.93 3.74 -4.06
C ASN A 101 -9.76 2.83 -3.14
N PRO A 102 -10.49 1.86 -3.71
CA PRO A 102 -11.44 1.06 -2.93
C PRO A 102 -10.73 0.12 -1.95
N LYS A 103 -11.42 -0.13 -0.84
CA LYS A 103 -10.98 -1.13 0.12
C LYS A 103 -11.12 -2.52 -0.51
N PRO A 104 -10.12 -3.40 -0.36
CA PRO A 104 -10.24 -4.78 -0.84
C PRO A 104 -11.41 -5.50 -0.19
N SER A 105 -12.12 -6.29 -0.99
CA SER A 105 -13.27 -7.05 -0.50
C SER A 105 -12.90 -8.48 -0.12
#